data_6b568e60840b9058140b4abe6fd5a36a
#
_entry.id   6b568e60840b9058140b4abe6fd5a36a
#
_cell.length_a   1.000
_cell.length_b   1.000
_cell.length_c   1.000
_cell.angle_alpha   90.00
_cell.angle_beta   90.00
_cell.angle_gamma   90.00
#
_symmetry.space_group_name_H-M   'P 1'
#
loop_
_entity.id
_entity.type
_entity.pdbx_description
1 polymer ?
#
loop_
_entity_poly.entity_id
_entity_poly.type
_entity_poly.pdbx_seq_one_letter_code
_entity_poly.pdbx_strand_id
1 'polypeptide(L)'
;MEYFPAPLEALVEQFARLPGIGGKSAQRLAFYVLGLSEQEAQTFADAIVTAKKTVTYCPVCRNFTAGGLCPICASDRRDSSVICVVADPRDVAAMERGREFNGKYHVLHGVISPMNHVGPDDIAIKPLLERVAQGGVQEVIMATNPDTEGEATAMYIARLLKPFDVKGPDWPTASPWADIWNLPMTPPLPGRWRAAGSCKGTSARLSLPPFLLFLSKSDTLFSLLTVYIFC
;
A
#
# COMPACT_ATOMS: atom_id res chain seq x y z
N MET A 1 -7.20 38.39 2.81
CA MET A 1 -6.63 38.92 4.07
C MET A 1 -5.75 40.11 3.70
N GLU A 2 -6.12 41.31 4.12
CA GLU A 2 -5.44 42.55 3.67
C GLU A 2 -4.09 42.88 4.32
N TYR A 3 -3.46 41.89 4.99
CA TYR A 3 -2.25 42.16 5.77
C TYR A 3 -0.95 41.66 5.13
N PHE A 4 -1.02 40.90 4.03
CA PHE A 4 0.15 40.37 3.36
C PHE A 4 0.31 40.95 1.95
N PRO A 5 1.55 41.14 1.45
CA PRO A 5 1.77 41.48 0.05
C PRO A 5 1.19 40.39 -0.87
N ALA A 6 0.66 40.78 -2.00
CA ALA A 6 -0.01 39.87 -2.94
C ALA A 6 0.83 38.62 -3.33
N PRO A 7 2.17 38.69 -3.53
CA PRO A 7 2.97 37.49 -3.79
C PRO A 7 3.00 36.50 -2.63
N LEU A 8 2.97 36.99 -1.38
CA LEU A 8 2.93 36.12 -0.19
C LEU A 8 1.56 35.47 -0.06
N GLU A 9 0.49 36.18 -0.30
CA GLU A 9 -0.88 35.62 -0.29
C GLU A 9 -1.01 34.51 -1.33
N ALA A 10 -0.52 34.72 -2.55
CA ALA A 10 -0.51 33.70 -3.59
C ALA A 10 0.25 32.43 -3.18
N LEU A 11 1.40 32.58 -2.51
CA LEU A 11 2.17 31.44 -2.02
C LEU A 11 1.43 30.68 -0.92
N VAL A 12 0.80 31.38 0.03
CA VAL A 12 -0.02 30.79 1.08
C VAL A 12 -1.18 30.02 0.49
N GLU A 13 -1.86 30.56 -0.52
CA GLU A 13 -2.95 29.88 -1.21
C GLU A 13 -2.49 28.58 -1.88
N GLN A 14 -1.32 28.56 -2.53
CA GLN A 14 -0.79 27.34 -3.15
C GLN A 14 -0.51 26.26 -2.09
N PHE A 15 0.06 26.61 -0.95
CA PHE A 15 0.26 25.65 0.14
C PHE A 15 -1.05 25.20 0.76
N ALA A 16 -2.05 26.06 0.89
CA ALA A 16 -3.36 25.71 1.44
C ALA A 16 -4.18 24.76 0.53
N ARG A 17 -3.85 24.67 -0.75
CA ARG A 17 -4.43 23.69 -1.70
C ARG A 17 -3.91 22.28 -1.51
N LEU A 18 -2.81 22.11 -0.79
CA LEU A 18 -2.26 20.77 -0.55
C LEU A 18 -3.11 20.01 0.46
N PRO A 19 -3.41 18.71 0.20
CA PRO A 19 -4.25 17.92 1.10
C PRO A 19 -3.61 17.81 2.50
N GLY A 20 -4.42 18.02 3.54
CA GLY A 20 -3.96 17.97 4.92
C GLY A 20 -3.26 19.24 5.41
N ILE A 21 -3.07 20.28 4.58
CA ILE A 21 -2.48 21.55 4.98
C ILE A 21 -3.56 22.59 5.21
N GLY A 22 -3.80 22.95 6.48
CA GLY A 22 -4.69 24.05 6.86
C GLY A 22 -4.00 25.41 6.73
N GLY A 23 -4.82 26.50 6.77
CA GLY A 23 -4.34 27.89 6.57
C GLY A 23 -3.17 28.30 7.48
N LYS A 24 -3.15 27.91 8.75
CA LYS A 24 -2.02 28.19 9.67
C LYS A 24 -0.73 27.52 9.23
N SER A 25 -0.81 26.26 8.78
CA SER A 25 0.34 25.51 8.29
C SER A 25 0.83 26.09 6.97
N ALA A 26 -0.08 26.45 6.06
CA ALA A 26 0.23 27.10 4.79
C ALA A 26 1.00 28.41 4.99
N GLN A 27 0.57 29.27 5.94
CA GLN A 27 1.28 30.49 6.29
C GLN A 27 2.69 30.19 6.80
N ARG A 28 2.84 29.23 7.72
CA ARG A 28 4.17 28.87 8.26
C ARG A 28 5.11 28.37 7.15
N LEU A 29 4.61 27.57 6.20
CA LEU A 29 5.39 27.11 5.05
C LEU A 29 5.80 28.28 4.15
N ALA A 30 4.88 29.20 3.87
CA ALA A 30 5.17 30.39 3.06
C ALA A 30 6.26 31.27 3.71
N PHE A 31 6.18 31.53 5.01
CA PHE A 31 7.22 32.28 5.74
C PHE A 31 8.56 31.55 5.77
N TYR A 32 8.54 30.20 5.88
CA TYR A 32 9.77 29.43 5.78
C TYR A 32 10.44 29.60 4.41
N VAL A 33 9.67 29.52 3.33
CA VAL A 33 10.21 29.70 1.96
C VAL A 33 10.78 31.12 1.77
N LEU A 34 10.14 32.14 2.34
CA LEU A 34 10.68 33.51 2.30
C LEU A 34 12.00 33.66 3.09
N GLY A 35 12.26 32.80 4.05
CA GLY A 35 13.53 32.75 4.79
C GLY A 35 14.66 32.03 4.07
N LEU A 36 14.37 31.31 2.97
CA LEU A 36 15.37 30.64 2.15
C LEU A 36 16.12 31.68 1.29
N SER A 37 17.32 31.32 0.86
CA SER A 37 17.99 32.04 -0.21
C SER A 37 17.25 31.88 -1.53
N GLU A 38 17.41 32.83 -2.45
CA GLU A 38 16.80 32.77 -3.79
C GLU A 38 17.16 31.48 -4.51
N GLN A 39 18.41 31.01 -4.39
CA GLN A 39 18.90 29.78 -4.99
C GLN A 39 18.22 28.53 -4.42
N GLU A 40 18.00 28.47 -3.10
CA GLU A 40 17.28 27.37 -2.46
C GLU A 40 15.81 27.35 -2.86
N ALA A 41 15.17 28.50 -2.91
CA ALA A 41 13.78 28.65 -3.34
C ALA A 41 13.62 28.21 -4.81
N GLN A 42 14.55 28.61 -5.69
CA GLN A 42 14.57 28.18 -7.08
C GLN A 42 14.76 26.67 -7.21
N THR A 43 15.70 26.08 -6.45
CA THR A 43 15.94 24.62 -6.43
C THR A 43 14.70 23.87 -6.02
N PHE A 44 13.97 24.38 -5.02
CA PHE A 44 12.71 23.78 -4.57
C PHE A 44 11.62 23.84 -5.65
N ALA A 45 11.47 24.99 -6.30
CA ALA A 45 10.52 25.15 -7.40
C ALA A 45 10.86 24.22 -8.58
N ASP A 46 12.13 24.15 -8.96
CA ASP A 46 12.61 23.29 -10.06
C ASP A 46 12.41 21.80 -9.74
N ALA A 47 12.57 21.38 -8.49
CA ALA A 47 12.30 20.00 -8.09
C ALA A 47 10.83 19.62 -8.31
N ILE A 48 9.88 20.50 -7.97
CA ILE A 48 8.44 20.29 -8.19
C ILE A 48 8.15 20.16 -9.68
N VAL A 49 8.64 21.10 -10.47
CA VAL A 49 8.40 21.14 -11.93
C VAL A 49 9.02 19.94 -12.62
N THR A 50 10.25 19.59 -12.25
CA THR A 50 10.98 18.46 -12.81
C THR A 50 10.27 17.15 -12.47
N ALA A 51 9.89 16.92 -11.23
CA ALA A 51 9.13 15.74 -10.83
C ALA A 51 7.84 15.60 -11.66
N LYS A 52 7.07 16.69 -11.80
CA LYS A 52 5.83 16.66 -12.60
C LYS A 52 6.05 16.36 -14.08
N LYS A 53 7.18 16.79 -14.66
CA LYS A 53 7.50 16.58 -16.07
C LYS A 53 8.11 15.21 -16.38
N THR A 54 8.93 14.68 -15.45
CA THR A 54 9.71 13.47 -15.69
C THR A 54 9.10 12.20 -15.16
N VAL A 55 8.32 12.28 -14.07
CA VAL A 55 7.69 11.10 -13.49
C VAL A 55 6.47 10.71 -14.31
N THR A 56 6.49 9.48 -14.81
CA THR A 56 5.45 8.86 -15.61
C THR A 56 5.04 7.51 -15.03
N TYR A 57 4.08 6.85 -15.65
CA TYR A 57 3.65 5.51 -15.23
C TYR A 57 4.42 4.43 -15.99
N CYS A 58 4.86 3.40 -15.28
CA CYS A 58 5.42 2.20 -15.90
C CYS A 58 4.37 1.56 -16.83
N PRO A 59 4.72 1.25 -18.08
CA PRO A 59 3.75 0.67 -19.03
C PRO A 59 3.22 -0.69 -18.60
N VAL A 60 3.99 -1.44 -17.79
CA VAL A 60 3.62 -2.80 -17.38
C VAL A 60 2.82 -2.81 -16.07
N CYS A 61 3.33 -2.18 -15.01
CA CYS A 61 2.74 -2.29 -13.67
C CYS A 61 2.02 -1.02 -13.20
N ARG A 62 2.07 0.06 -13.97
CA ARG A 62 1.46 1.36 -13.67
C ARG A 62 2.04 2.06 -12.44
N ASN A 63 3.13 1.56 -11.84
CA ASN A 63 3.86 2.27 -10.79
C ASN A 63 4.62 3.47 -11.36
N PHE A 64 5.07 4.39 -10.53
CA PHE A 64 5.87 5.54 -10.95
C PHE A 64 7.24 5.13 -11.48
N THR A 65 7.68 5.80 -12.55
CA THR A 65 9.00 5.65 -13.16
C THR A 65 9.46 6.98 -13.75
N ALA A 66 10.75 7.15 -13.92
CA ALA A 66 11.34 8.30 -14.63
C ALA A 66 11.56 8.02 -16.11
N GLY A 67 10.76 7.13 -16.69
CA GLY A 67 10.80 6.70 -18.09
C GLY A 67 11.06 5.19 -18.23
N GLY A 68 10.39 4.55 -19.18
CA GLY A 68 10.49 3.11 -19.42
C GLY A 68 9.94 2.25 -18.29
N LEU A 69 10.55 1.10 -18.07
CA LEU A 69 10.15 0.16 -17.01
C LEU A 69 10.61 0.66 -15.64
N CYS A 70 9.76 0.49 -14.62
CA CYS A 70 10.17 0.74 -13.24
C CYS A 70 11.22 -0.30 -12.77
N PRO A 71 12.01 -0.02 -11.72
CA PRO A 71 13.06 -0.92 -11.26
C PRO A 71 12.57 -2.34 -10.92
N ILE A 72 11.32 -2.46 -10.46
CA ILE A 72 10.70 -3.75 -10.11
C ILE A 72 10.38 -4.55 -11.38
N CYS A 73 9.81 -3.92 -12.41
CA CYS A 73 9.50 -4.60 -13.66
C CYS A 73 10.74 -4.92 -14.48
N ALA A 74 11.79 -4.10 -14.40
CA ALA A 74 13.07 -4.30 -15.08
C ALA A 74 13.92 -5.40 -14.44
N SER A 75 13.63 -5.81 -13.21
CA SER A 75 14.41 -6.82 -12.49
C SER A 75 14.05 -8.24 -12.95
N ASP A 76 15.02 -8.98 -13.46
CA ASP A 76 14.89 -10.41 -13.81
C ASP A 76 14.90 -11.34 -12.58
N ARG A 77 15.25 -10.80 -11.41
CA ARG A 77 15.26 -11.56 -10.15
C ARG A 77 13.88 -11.76 -9.55
N ARG A 78 12.90 -11.01 -10.05
CA ARG A 78 11.52 -11.03 -9.56
C ARG A 78 10.71 -12.09 -10.27
N ASP A 79 9.93 -12.82 -9.49
CA ASP A 79 9.00 -13.80 -10.03
C ASP A 79 7.88 -13.10 -10.83
N SER A 80 7.86 -13.35 -12.13
CA SER A 80 6.85 -12.79 -13.02
C SER A 80 5.54 -13.58 -13.01
N SER A 81 5.51 -14.76 -12.41
CA SER A 81 4.32 -15.61 -12.31
C SER A 81 3.35 -15.13 -11.22
N VAL A 82 3.82 -14.31 -10.27
CA VAL A 82 3.01 -13.78 -9.16
C VAL A 82 2.87 -12.27 -9.29
N ILE A 83 1.63 -11.79 -9.30
CA ILE A 83 1.30 -10.36 -9.33
C ILE A 83 0.58 -9.96 -8.05
N CYS A 84 1.10 -8.97 -7.35
CA CYS A 84 0.42 -8.32 -6.23
C CYS A 84 -0.26 -7.03 -6.74
N VAL A 85 -1.57 -6.96 -6.61
CA VAL A 85 -2.40 -5.83 -7.04
C VAL A 85 -2.65 -4.93 -5.84
N VAL A 86 -2.27 -3.67 -5.97
CA VAL A 86 -2.41 -2.64 -4.93
C VAL A 86 -3.21 -1.44 -5.45
N ALA A 87 -3.83 -0.69 -4.56
CA ALA A 87 -4.62 0.47 -4.92
C ALA A 87 -3.74 1.69 -5.27
N ASP A 88 -2.65 1.91 -4.53
CA ASP A 88 -1.82 3.13 -4.61
C ASP A 88 -0.33 2.79 -4.76
N PRO A 89 0.47 3.60 -5.49
CA PRO A 89 1.93 3.43 -5.56
C PRO A 89 2.63 3.49 -4.19
N ARG A 90 2.03 4.15 -3.19
CA ARG A 90 2.55 4.22 -1.82
C ARG A 90 2.56 2.84 -1.15
N ASP A 91 1.59 1.99 -1.50
CA ASP A 91 1.48 0.63 -0.99
C ASP A 91 2.65 -0.23 -1.49
N VAL A 92 3.03 -0.08 -2.77
CA VAL A 92 4.23 -0.70 -3.32
C VAL A 92 5.46 -0.31 -2.50
N ALA A 93 5.62 0.99 -2.22
CA ALA A 93 6.77 1.47 -1.44
C ALA A 93 6.76 0.96 0.01
N ALA A 94 5.59 0.75 0.60
CA ALA A 94 5.44 0.18 1.94
C ALA A 94 5.84 -1.31 1.95
N MET A 95 5.36 -2.10 1.00
CA MET A 95 5.67 -3.52 0.87
C MET A 95 7.15 -3.77 0.54
N GLU A 96 7.74 -2.94 -0.32
CA GLU A 96 9.16 -3.05 -0.68
C GLU A 96 10.11 -2.74 0.49
N ARG A 97 9.68 -1.96 1.48
CA ARG A 97 10.44 -1.76 2.71
C ARG A 97 10.62 -3.06 3.51
N GLY A 98 9.63 -3.95 3.49
CA GLY A 98 9.69 -5.26 4.13
C GLY A 98 10.62 -6.24 3.42
N ARG A 99 10.87 -6.07 2.11
CA ARG A 99 11.72 -6.94 1.27
C ARG A 99 11.35 -8.42 1.26
N GLU A 100 10.12 -8.75 1.64
CA GLU A 100 9.67 -10.14 1.77
C GLU A 100 8.97 -10.65 0.51
N PHE A 101 8.34 -9.73 -0.26
CA PHE A 101 7.65 -10.07 -1.49
C PHE A 101 8.62 -10.08 -2.69
N ASN A 102 8.68 -11.20 -3.39
CA ASN A 102 9.57 -11.38 -4.54
C ASN A 102 8.85 -11.37 -5.90
N GLY A 103 7.53 -11.20 -5.92
CA GLY A 103 6.74 -11.09 -7.14
C GLY A 103 6.79 -9.70 -7.78
N LYS A 104 5.95 -9.49 -8.78
CA LYS A 104 5.75 -8.20 -9.44
C LYS A 104 4.46 -7.54 -8.95
N TYR A 105 4.35 -6.23 -9.10
CA TYR A 105 3.17 -5.47 -8.69
C TYR A 105 2.31 -5.04 -9.88
N HIS A 106 1.09 -4.67 -9.57
CA HIS A 106 0.23 -3.90 -10.45
C HIS A 106 -0.54 -2.86 -9.63
N VAL A 107 -0.46 -1.59 -10.04
CA VAL A 107 -1.06 -0.45 -9.32
C VAL A 107 -2.33 -0.03 -10.04
N LEU A 108 -3.44 0.00 -9.31
CA LEU A 108 -4.76 0.36 -9.84
C LEU A 108 -4.96 1.88 -9.96
N HIS A 109 -4.27 2.68 -9.13
CA HIS A 109 -4.48 4.13 -8.97
C HIS A 109 -5.86 4.51 -8.45
N GLY A 110 -6.45 3.68 -7.62
CA GLY A 110 -7.73 3.89 -6.97
C GLY A 110 -8.46 2.60 -6.66
N VAL A 111 -9.67 2.76 -6.15
CA VAL A 111 -10.64 1.68 -5.90
C VAL A 111 -11.98 2.06 -6.52
N ILE A 112 -12.82 1.08 -6.81
CA ILE A 112 -14.19 1.33 -7.28
C ILE A 112 -14.97 1.98 -6.14
N SER A 113 -15.39 3.22 -6.34
CA SER A 113 -16.11 4.00 -5.34
C SER A 113 -17.33 4.71 -6.00
N PRO A 114 -18.51 4.13 -5.92
CA PRO A 114 -19.72 4.77 -6.43
C PRO A 114 -20.00 6.13 -5.77
N MET A 115 -19.62 6.27 -4.49
CA MET A 115 -19.79 7.52 -3.74
C MET A 115 -18.93 8.67 -4.29
N ASN A 116 -17.74 8.33 -4.81
CA ASN A 116 -16.80 9.27 -5.39
C ASN A 116 -16.87 9.28 -6.93
N HIS A 117 -17.87 8.66 -7.52
CA HIS A 117 -18.04 8.53 -8.98
C HIS A 117 -16.86 7.86 -9.70
N VAL A 118 -16.12 6.98 -9.02
CA VAL A 118 -15.02 6.21 -9.59
C VAL A 118 -15.54 4.85 -10.04
N GLY A 119 -15.56 4.63 -11.35
CA GLY A 119 -15.96 3.38 -11.98
C GLY A 119 -14.78 2.45 -12.27
N PRO A 120 -15.06 1.23 -12.76
CA PRO A 120 -14.02 0.28 -13.14
C PRO A 120 -13.12 0.74 -14.29
N ASP A 121 -13.61 1.64 -15.15
CA ASP A 121 -12.87 2.19 -16.28
C ASP A 121 -11.93 3.34 -15.88
N ASP A 122 -12.14 3.93 -14.70
CA ASP A 122 -11.34 5.05 -14.19
C ASP A 122 -10.04 4.57 -13.53
N ILE A 123 -9.94 3.29 -13.23
CA ILE A 123 -8.79 2.66 -12.57
C ILE A 123 -8.11 1.64 -13.50
N ALA A 124 -6.87 1.29 -13.21
CA ALA A 124 -6.03 0.49 -14.11
C ALA A 124 -6.36 -1.04 -14.08
N ILE A 125 -7.63 -1.42 -14.18
CA ILE A 125 -8.05 -2.83 -14.26
C ILE A 125 -7.78 -3.40 -15.65
N LYS A 126 -8.08 -2.66 -16.71
CA LYS A 126 -7.87 -3.11 -18.11
C LYS A 126 -6.43 -3.54 -18.38
N PRO A 127 -5.39 -2.73 -18.03
CA PRO A 127 -3.99 -3.14 -18.19
C PRO A 127 -3.61 -4.38 -17.38
N LEU A 128 -4.26 -4.63 -16.22
CA LEU A 128 -4.07 -5.86 -15.46
C LEU A 128 -4.56 -7.07 -16.24
N LEU A 129 -5.78 -7.01 -16.79
CA LEU A 129 -6.38 -8.10 -17.56
C LEU A 129 -5.57 -8.39 -18.83
N GLU A 130 -5.14 -7.35 -19.55
CA GLU A 130 -4.27 -7.48 -20.73
C GLU A 130 -2.96 -8.19 -20.38
N ARG A 131 -2.37 -7.85 -19.24
CA ARG A 131 -1.14 -8.48 -18.75
C ARG A 131 -1.35 -9.95 -18.38
N VAL A 132 -2.44 -10.28 -17.72
CA VAL A 132 -2.80 -11.68 -17.40
C VAL A 132 -3.12 -12.47 -18.65
N ALA A 133 -3.81 -11.88 -19.62
CA ALA A 133 -4.15 -12.51 -20.90
C ALA A 133 -2.93 -12.85 -21.76
N GLN A 134 -1.80 -12.13 -21.61
CA GLN A 134 -0.54 -12.45 -22.27
C GLN A 134 0.07 -13.78 -21.79
N GLY A 135 -0.41 -14.32 -20.68
CA GLY A 135 0.04 -15.58 -20.09
C GLY A 135 1.27 -15.45 -19.18
N GLY A 136 1.62 -16.57 -18.56
CA GLY A 136 2.76 -16.64 -17.63
C GLY A 136 2.44 -16.21 -16.19
N VAL A 137 1.25 -15.69 -15.93
CA VAL A 137 0.79 -15.35 -14.58
C VAL A 137 0.07 -16.57 -14.00
N GLN A 138 0.52 -17.05 -12.87
CA GLN A 138 -0.05 -18.19 -12.15
C GLN A 138 -0.89 -17.77 -10.94
N GLU A 139 -0.51 -16.67 -10.31
CA GLU A 139 -1.16 -16.19 -9.10
C GLU A 139 -1.33 -14.66 -9.11
N VAL A 140 -2.53 -14.21 -8.72
CA VAL A 140 -2.82 -12.79 -8.49
C VAL A 140 -3.25 -12.60 -7.04
N ILE A 141 -2.48 -11.83 -6.29
CA ILE A 141 -2.72 -11.48 -4.89
C ILE A 141 -3.38 -10.11 -4.85
N MET A 142 -4.55 -10.01 -4.23
CA MET A 142 -5.23 -8.74 -4.02
C MET A 142 -4.79 -8.13 -2.70
N ALA A 143 -4.11 -6.99 -2.75
CA ALA A 143 -3.64 -6.22 -1.61
C ALA A 143 -4.22 -4.79 -1.62
N THR A 144 -5.52 -4.70 -1.88
CA THR A 144 -6.31 -3.49 -1.71
C THR A 144 -6.63 -3.26 -0.23
N ASN A 145 -6.96 -2.03 0.15
CA ASN A 145 -7.32 -1.72 1.54
C ASN A 145 -8.49 -2.61 2.02
N PRO A 146 -8.50 -3.01 3.30
CA PRO A 146 -9.57 -3.81 3.89
C PRO A 146 -10.79 -2.94 4.26
N ASP A 147 -11.22 -2.10 3.34
CA ASP A 147 -12.44 -1.31 3.42
C ASP A 147 -13.46 -1.81 2.39
N THR A 148 -14.70 -1.35 2.51
CA THR A 148 -15.81 -1.79 1.65
C THR A 148 -15.51 -1.56 0.16
N GLU A 149 -14.83 -0.47 -0.19
CA GLU A 149 -14.50 -0.12 -1.58
C GLU A 149 -13.36 -1.00 -2.11
N GLY A 150 -12.33 -1.25 -1.28
CA GLY A 150 -11.22 -2.13 -1.64
C GLY A 150 -11.66 -3.58 -1.79
N GLU A 151 -12.53 -4.08 -0.89
CA GLU A 151 -13.11 -5.42 -0.99
C GLU A 151 -14.01 -5.58 -2.23
N ALA A 152 -14.86 -4.59 -2.50
CA ALA A 152 -15.69 -4.59 -3.69
C ALA A 152 -14.84 -4.59 -4.97
N THR A 153 -13.74 -3.83 -4.99
CA THR A 153 -12.78 -3.79 -6.09
C THR A 153 -12.10 -5.14 -6.27
N ALA A 154 -11.65 -5.77 -5.17
CA ALA A 154 -11.03 -7.10 -5.20
C ALA A 154 -12.00 -8.17 -5.74
N MET A 155 -13.24 -8.17 -5.27
CA MET A 155 -14.27 -9.09 -5.77
C MET A 155 -14.58 -8.88 -7.27
N TYR A 156 -14.63 -7.64 -7.71
CA TYR A 156 -14.87 -7.31 -9.11
C TYR A 156 -13.73 -7.84 -9.99
N ILE A 157 -12.48 -7.57 -9.62
CA ILE A 157 -11.29 -8.07 -10.33
C ILE A 157 -11.24 -9.61 -10.31
N ALA A 158 -11.51 -10.24 -9.17
CA ALA A 158 -11.55 -11.71 -9.07
C ALA A 158 -12.56 -12.34 -10.03
N ARG A 159 -13.72 -11.72 -10.23
CA ARG A 159 -14.71 -12.19 -11.25
C ARG A 159 -14.17 -12.08 -12.67
N LEU A 160 -13.45 -11.00 -12.98
CA LEU A 160 -12.86 -10.80 -14.30
C LEU A 160 -11.68 -11.75 -14.58
N LEU A 161 -10.99 -12.21 -13.55
CA LEU A 161 -9.86 -13.14 -13.65
C LEU A 161 -10.29 -14.60 -13.77
N LYS A 162 -11.52 -14.97 -13.41
CA LYS A 162 -12.02 -16.36 -13.49
C LYS A 162 -11.78 -17.07 -14.84
N PRO A 163 -11.94 -16.41 -16.01
CA PRO A 163 -11.74 -17.08 -17.30
C PRO A 163 -10.27 -17.42 -17.60
N PHE A 164 -9.31 -16.86 -16.86
CA PHE A 164 -7.88 -17.00 -17.15
C PHE A 164 -7.17 -18.14 -16.41
N ASP A 165 -7.93 -18.94 -15.63
CA ASP A 165 -7.41 -20.08 -14.84
C ASP A 165 -6.20 -19.71 -13.94
N VAL A 166 -6.22 -18.46 -13.43
CA VAL A 166 -5.20 -17.94 -12.54
C VAL A 166 -5.65 -18.13 -11.11
N LYS A 167 -4.76 -18.59 -10.24
CA LYS A 167 -5.02 -18.69 -8.80
C LYS A 167 -5.26 -17.29 -8.24
N GLY A 168 -6.51 -17.01 -7.92
CA GLY A 168 -6.95 -15.78 -7.28
C GLY A 168 -7.20 -15.97 -5.79
N PRO A 169 -7.61 -14.93 -5.07
CA PRO A 169 -7.99 -15.05 -3.67
C PRO A 169 -9.17 -16.02 -3.54
N ASP A 170 -8.99 -17.06 -2.71
CA ASP A 170 -10.10 -17.92 -2.29
C ASP A 170 -11.06 -17.08 -1.43
N TRP A 171 -12.21 -16.72 -2.04
CA TRP A 171 -13.25 -15.98 -1.33
C TRP A 171 -14.27 -16.95 -0.75
N PRO A 172 -14.61 -16.90 0.59
CA PRO A 172 -14.99 -15.72 1.35
C PRO A 172 -14.23 -15.53 2.69
N THR A 173 -12.96 -15.64 2.76
CA THR A 173 -12.25 -15.40 4.02
C THR A 173 -11.47 -14.10 3.96
N ALA A 174 -11.47 -13.39 5.09
CA ALA A 174 -10.79 -12.12 5.28
C ALA A 174 -9.41 -12.10 4.60
N SER A 175 -9.13 -11.02 3.89
CA SER A 175 -7.84 -10.80 3.26
C SER A 175 -6.73 -11.07 4.29
N PRO A 176 -5.77 -11.96 4.03
CA PRO A 176 -4.65 -12.20 4.96
C PRO A 176 -3.84 -10.93 5.26
N TRP A 177 -4.11 -9.86 4.53
CA TRP A 177 -3.41 -8.57 4.57
C TRP A 177 -4.10 -7.54 5.46
N ALA A 178 -5.35 -7.76 5.88
CA ALA A 178 -6.06 -6.86 6.80
C ALA A 178 -5.29 -6.66 8.11
N ASP A 179 -4.60 -7.71 8.57
CA ASP A 179 -3.80 -7.67 9.79
C ASP A 179 -2.47 -6.94 9.62
N ILE A 180 -1.92 -6.87 8.41
CA ILE A 180 -0.63 -6.23 8.13
C ILE A 180 -0.74 -4.70 8.17
N TRP A 181 -1.87 -4.15 7.73
CA TRP A 181 -2.08 -2.69 7.71
C TRP A 181 -2.43 -2.10 9.07
N ASN A 182 -2.97 -2.92 10.00
CA ASN A 182 -3.31 -2.50 11.35
C ASN A 182 -2.21 -2.75 12.39
N LEU A 183 -1.09 -3.39 12.01
CA LEU A 183 0.04 -3.55 12.92
C LEU A 183 0.88 -2.26 12.97
N PRO A 184 1.29 -1.79 14.17
CA PRO A 184 2.32 -0.78 14.27
C PRO A 184 3.57 -1.31 13.56
N MET A 185 4.04 -0.63 12.54
CA MET A 185 5.21 -0.81 11.66
C MET A 185 6.31 -1.81 12.12
N THR A 186 5.94 -3.00 12.55
CA THR A 186 6.87 -4.10 12.75
C THR A 186 6.81 -4.97 11.50
N PRO A 187 7.96 -5.29 10.88
CA PRO A 187 7.99 -6.15 9.70
C PRO A 187 7.36 -7.50 10.05
N PRO A 188 6.52 -8.08 9.16
CA PRO A 188 6.00 -9.42 9.36
C PRO A 188 7.17 -10.41 9.47
N LEU A 189 7.06 -11.37 10.38
CA LEU A 189 8.10 -12.36 10.64
C LEU A 189 8.39 -13.17 9.37
N PRO A 190 9.69 -13.46 9.08
CA PRO A 190 10.07 -14.25 7.92
C PRO A 190 9.41 -15.64 7.95
N GLY A 191 8.72 -16.01 6.87
CA GLY A 191 8.09 -17.32 6.70
C GLY A 191 6.56 -17.32 6.59
N ARG A 192 5.87 -16.21 6.85
CA ARG A 192 4.39 -16.17 6.78
C ARG A 192 3.81 -16.17 5.34
N TRP A 193 4.64 -15.88 4.35
CA TRP A 193 4.27 -15.84 2.93
C TRP A 193 4.07 -17.22 2.27
N ARG A 194 4.44 -18.33 2.98
CA ARG A 194 4.31 -19.69 2.43
C ARG A 194 3.06 -20.45 2.86
N ALA A 195 2.17 -19.87 3.66
CA ALA A 195 1.09 -20.62 4.31
C ALA A 195 -0.32 -20.30 3.79
N ALA A 196 -0.49 -19.99 2.52
CA ALA A 196 -1.79 -20.07 1.86
C ALA A 196 -2.05 -21.48 1.28
N GLY A 197 -1.53 -22.51 1.92
CA GLY A 197 -1.71 -23.91 1.56
C GLY A 197 -2.00 -24.76 2.79
N SER A 198 -3.28 -25.12 2.98
CA SER A 198 -3.74 -26.26 3.77
C SER A 198 -3.44 -26.21 5.30
N CYS A 199 -4.31 -25.62 6.07
CA CYS A 199 -4.51 -25.99 7.47
C CYS A 199 -5.22 -27.34 7.57
N LYS A 200 -4.46 -28.46 7.54
CA LYS A 200 -4.93 -29.75 8.07
C LYS A 200 -4.56 -29.80 9.52
N GLY A 201 -5.59 -29.91 10.38
CA GLY A 201 -5.44 -29.94 11.82
C GLY A 201 -4.49 -31.04 12.30
N THR A 202 -3.52 -30.62 13.10
CA THR A 202 -2.79 -31.49 14.03
C THR A 202 -2.60 -30.70 15.32
N SER A 203 -3.24 -31.22 16.38
CA SER A 203 -3.10 -30.73 17.75
C SER A 203 -1.63 -30.94 18.22
N ALA A 204 -0.82 -29.88 18.20
CA ALA A 204 0.49 -29.89 18.83
C ALA A 204 0.34 -29.33 20.26
N ARG A 205 0.58 -30.18 21.25
CA ARG A 205 0.76 -29.76 22.65
C ARG A 205 2.07 -28.95 22.73
N LEU A 206 1.93 -27.65 23.02
CA LEU A 206 3.06 -26.78 23.36
C LEU A 206 3.51 -27.11 24.78
N SER A 207 4.71 -27.70 24.92
CA SER A 207 5.44 -27.77 26.19
C SER A 207 6.06 -26.40 26.47
N LEU A 208 5.64 -25.77 27.56
CA LEU A 208 6.21 -24.52 28.08
C LEU A 208 7.66 -24.75 28.55
N PRO A 209 8.59 -23.81 28.31
CA PRO A 209 9.94 -23.91 28.84
C PRO A 209 9.95 -23.69 30.37
N PRO A 210 10.89 -24.30 31.11
CA PRO A 210 10.87 -24.40 32.60
C PRO A 210 11.29 -23.13 33.34
N PHE A 211 11.24 -21.94 32.71
CA PHE A 211 11.73 -20.70 33.32
C PHE A 211 10.62 -19.84 34.01
N LEU A 212 9.37 -20.28 34.02
CA LEU A 212 8.23 -19.55 34.62
C LEU A 212 7.75 -20.09 35.97
N LEU A 213 8.55 -20.93 36.66
CA LEU A 213 8.19 -21.53 37.94
C LEU A 213 8.76 -20.80 39.17
N PHE A 214 9.21 -19.55 39.06
CA PHE A 214 9.87 -18.87 40.21
C PHE A 214 9.27 -17.52 40.60
N LEU A 215 7.99 -17.26 40.30
CA LEU A 215 7.29 -16.08 40.84
C LEU A 215 5.86 -16.45 41.27
N SER A 216 5.78 -17.20 42.36
CA SER A 216 4.55 -17.38 43.12
C SER A 216 4.79 -16.94 44.56
N LYS A 217 4.40 -15.73 44.90
CA LYS A 217 3.84 -15.31 46.19
C LYS A 217 3.64 -13.79 46.19
N SER A 218 2.47 -13.36 45.83
CA SER A 218 1.70 -12.32 46.56
C SER A 218 0.35 -12.13 45.83
N ASP A 219 -0.68 -12.34 46.61
CA ASP A 219 -2.09 -12.23 46.24
C ASP A 219 -2.47 -10.82 45.77
N THR A 220 -3.52 -10.81 44.98
CA THR A 220 -4.40 -9.72 44.55
C THR A 220 -4.13 -9.16 43.10
N LEU A 221 -5.22 -9.25 42.34
CA LEU A 221 -5.43 -8.69 40.98
C LEU A 221 -5.09 -9.60 39.81
N PHE A 222 -5.78 -10.72 39.70
CA PHE A 222 -5.98 -11.43 38.42
C PHE A 222 -7.46 -11.34 38.04
N SER A 223 -7.77 -10.33 37.26
CA SER A 223 -8.98 -10.29 36.44
C SER A 223 -8.62 -9.63 35.13
N LEU A 224 -8.95 -10.32 34.03
CA LEU A 224 -8.93 -9.86 32.64
C LEU A 224 -7.59 -9.85 31.91
N LEU A 225 -7.20 -11.02 31.40
CA LEU A 225 -6.47 -11.13 30.14
C LEU A 225 -6.73 -12.52 29.53
N THR A 226 -7.91 -12.69 28.97
CA THR A 226 -8.20 -13.79 28.06
C THR A 226 -7.74 -13.35 26.69
N VAL A 227 -6.52 -13.71 26.31
CA VAL A 227 -6.05 -13.54 24.94
C VAL A 227 -6.59 -14.71 24.12
N TYR A 228 -7.59 -14.44 23.30
CA TYR A 228 -8.01 -15.34 22.23
C TYR A 228 -6.96 -15.30 21.12
N ILE A 229 -6.15 -16.34 21.02
CA ILE A 229 -5.38 -16.64 19.84
C ILE A 229 -6.25 -17.53 18.95
N PHE A 230 -6.86 -16.97 17.93
CA PHE A 230 -7.43 -17.74 16.82
C PHE A 230 -6.41 -17.86 15.70
N CYS A 231 -6.21 -19.07 15.21
CA CYS A 231 -5.52 -19.40 13.96
C CYS A 231 -6.10 -18.72 12.75
#